data_76cae65966adfecf9137bdff999eefcf
#
_entry.id   76cae65966adfecf9137bdff999eefcf
#
_cell.length_a   1.000
_cell.length_b   1.000
_cell.length_c   1.000
_cell.angle_alpha   90.00
_cell.angle_beta   90.00
_cell.angle_gamma   90.00
#
_symmetry.space_group_name_H-M   'P 1'
#
loop_
_entity.id
_entity.type
_entity.pdbx_description
1 polymer ?
#
loop_
_entity_poly.entity_id
_entity_poly.type
_entity_poly.pdbx_seq_one_letter_code
_entity_poly.pdbx_strand_id
1 'polypeptide(L)'
;MQSMPQILEAKRDGKEISLESFKFICGNIDSIPREQLGALLMACQINGLSETETSNLTYSMLNAGEKMTVQPNRVDKHSTGGVGDKMSIILAPALRAVGATVPMLAGRGLAHTGGTIDKLESIPGFNTGLTLEEMKNNPCFISRQTEDIAPADRILYSIRDITGTVPQIGLITASIISKKAAEGLEKLVLDVKCGNAAFMKTHEDARALARSMVATGNSLGMQVTAQITEMDNPIGNMF
;
A
#
# COMPACT_ATOMS: atom_id res chain seq x y z
N MET A 1 -7.03 -27.86 -1.39
CA MET A 1 -6.48 -26.56 -1.77
C MET A 1 -6.69 -26.37 -3.26
N GLN A 2 -7.19 -25.21 -3.69
CA GLN A 2 -7.37 -24.93 -5.13
C GLN A 2 -6.01 -24.67 -5.78
N SER A 3 -5.83 -25.16 -7.02
CA SER A 3 -4.67 -24.81 -7.84
C SER A 3 -4.81 -23.38 -8.38
N MET A 4 -3.70 -22.77 -8.80
CA MET A 4 -3.74 -21.40 -9.36
C MET A 4 -4.71 -21.27 -10.54
N PRO A 5 -4.77 -22.19 -11.53
CA PRO A 5 -5.80 -22.15 -12.58
C PRO A 5 -7.23 -22.14 -12.06
N GLN A 6 -7.55 -22.95 -11.05
CA GLN A 6 -8.91 -22.97 -10.46
C GLN A 6 -9.27 -21.65 -9.76
N ILE A 7 -8.30 -21.01 -9.11
CA ILE A 7 -8.49 -19.68 -8.50
C ILE A 7 -8.76 -18.62 -9.59
N LEU A 8 -8.01 -18.68 -10.69
CA LEU A 8 -8.19 -17.79 -11.83
C LEU A 8 -9.57 -17.95 -12.47
N GLU A 9 -9.99 -19.20 -12.70
CA GLU A 9 -11.33 -19.51 -13.23
C GLU A 9 -12.42 -18.98 -12.32
N ALA A 10 -12.31 -19.22 -11.02
CA ALA A 10 -13.28 -18.73 -10.04
C ALA A 10 -13.40 -17.20 -10.09
N LYS A 11 -12.28 -16.48 -10.10
CA LYS A 11 -12.32 -15.01 -10.14
C LYS A 11 -12.77 -14.46 -11.48
N ARG A 12 -12.36 -15.08 -12.60
CA ARG A 12 -12.85 -14.76 -13.93
C ARG A 12 -14.38 -14.86 -14.01
N ASP A 13 -14.95 -15.88 -13.37
CA ASP A 13 -16.38 -16.17 -13.38
C ASP A 13 -17.15 -15.39 -12.28
N GLY A 14 -16.54 -14.38 -11.67
CA GLY A 14 -17.15 -13.49 -10.67
C GLY A 14 -17.31 -14.10 -9.27
N LYS A 15 -16.68 -15.25 -8.99
CA LYS A 15 -16.71 -15.87 -7.67
C LYS A 15 -15.68 -15.25 -6.74
N GLU A 16 -15.98 -15.25 -5.45
CA GLU A 16 -15.03 -14.77 -4.41
C GLU A 16 -13.84 -15.72 -4.23
N ILE A 17 -12.68 -15.12 -3.98
CA ILE A 17 -11.45 -15.84 -3.62
C ILE A 17 -11.43 -16.02 -2.10
N SER A 18 -11.23 -17.26 -1.66
CA SER A 18 -11.16 -17.60 -0.23
C SER A 18 -9.87 -17.08 0.44
N LEU A 19 -9.91 -16.97 1.77
CA LEU A 19 -8.73 -16.65 2.57
C LEU A 19 -7.58 -17.64 2.34
N GLU A 20 -7.89 -18.94 2.25
CA GLU A 20 -6.91 -20.00 2.02
C GLU A 20 -6.23 -19.85 0.64
N SER A 21 -6.99 -19.44 -0.37
CA SER A 21 -6.45 -19.16 -1.69
C SER A 21 -5.53 -17.94 -1.69
N PHE A 22 -5.89 -16.87 -0.99
CA PHE A 22 -5.01 -15.70 -0.83
C PHE A 22 -3.75 -16.03 -0.02
N LYS A 23 -3.86 -16.82 1.04
CA LYS A 23 -2.69 -17.31 1.79
C LYS A 23 -1.75 -18.14 0.90
N PHE A 24 -2.32 -19.02 0.07
CA PHE A 24 -1.54 -19.79 -0.89
C PHE A 24 -0.81 -18.87 -1.87
N ILE A 25 -1.51 -17.89 -2.46
CA ILE A 25 -0.93 -16.95 -3.43
C ILE A 25 0.20 -16.14 -2.77
N CYS A 26 -0.06 -15.51 -1.63
CA CYS A 26 0.91 -14.63 -0.97
C CYS A 26 2.12 -15.40 -0.39
N GLY A 27 1.88 -16.63 0.13
CA GLY A 27 2.94 -17.47 0.68
C GLY A 27 3.82 -18.15 -0.37
N ASN A 28 3.38 -18.20 -1.64
CA ASN A 28 4.13 -18.80 -2.75
C ASN A 28 4.40 -17.80 -3.87
N ILE A 29 4.38 -16.50 -3.55
CA ILE A 29 4.36 -15.42 -4.55
C ILE A 29 5.56 -15.47 -5.51
N ASP A 30 6.74 -15.87 -5.05
CA ASP A 30 7.96 -15.96 -5.85
C ASP A 30 7.95 -17.16 -6.82
N SER A 31 7.17 -18.20 -6.53
CA SER A 31 7.08 -19.43 -7.33
C SER A 31 5.94 -19.42 -8.34
N ILE A 32 4.96 -18.52 -8.19
CA ILE A 32 3.83 -18.42 -9.12
C ILE A 32 4.26 -17.64 -10.38
N PRO A 33 4.04 -18.18 -11.59
CA PRO A 33 4.35 -17.48 -12.82
C PRO A 33 3.72 -16.08 -12.89
N ARG A 34 4.48 -15.10 -13.36
CA ARG A 34 4.01 -13.69 -13.44
C ARG A 34 2.78 -13.55 -14.33
N GLU A 35 2.64 -14.38 -15.34
CA GLU A 35 1.49 -14.44 -16.24
C GLU A 35 0.21 -14.81 -15.48
N GLN A 36 0.30 -15.75 -14.54
CA GLN A 36 -0.83 -16.12 -13.68
C GLN A 36 -1.17 -15.01 -12.68
N LEU A 37 -0.18 -14.35 -12.10
CA LEU A 37 -0.40 -13.18 -11.24
C LEU A 37 -1.03 -12.02 -12.03
N GLY A 38 -0.57 -11.77 -13.25
CA GLY A 38 -1.15 -10.75 -14.13
C GLY A 38 -2.60 -11.06 -14.49
N ALA A 39 -2.92 -12.32 -14.81
CA ALA A 39 -4.29 -12.77 -15.08
C ALA A 39 -5.19 -12.59 -13.83
N LEU A 40 -4.70 -12.93 -12.64
CA LEU A 40 -5.40 -12.71 -11.38
C LEU A 40 -5.74 -11.23 -11.16
N LEU A 41 -4.72 -10.38 -11.30
CA LEU A 41 -4.88 -8.93 -11.12
C LEU A 41 -5.88 -8.33 -12.09
N MET A 42 -5.87 -8.78 -13.35
CA MET A 42 -6.84 -8.35 -14.35
C MET A 42 -8.25 -8.87 -14.03
N ALA A 43 -8.41 -10.11 -13.58
CA ALA A 43 -9.69 -10.62 -13.13
C ALA A 43 -10.23 -9.83 -11.92
N CYS A 44 -9.36 -9.45 -10.98
CA CYS A 44 -9.72 -8.56 -9.87
C CYS A 44 -10.07 -7.13 -10.35
N GLN A 45 -9.38 -6.62 -11.37
CA GLN A 45 -9.69 -5.30 -11.94
C GLN A 45 -11.09 -5.27 -12.58
N ILE A 46 -11.45 -6.33 -13.30
CA ILE A 46 -12.73 -6.41 -14.04
C ILE A 46 -13.91 -6.70 -13.10
N ASN A 47 -13.76 -7.70 -12.22
CA ASN A 47 -14.84 -8.19 -11.37
C ASN A 47 -14.88 -7.56 -9.97
N GLY A 48 -13.92 -6.67 -9.66
CA GLY A 48 -13.78 -6.09 -8.33
C GLY A 48 -13.26 -7.07 -7.27
N LEU A 49 -13.08 -6.59 -6.08
CA LEU A 49 -12.88 -7.37 -4.85
C LEU A 49 -13.96 -6.96 -3.85
N SER A 50 -14.62 -7.93 -3.23
CA SER A 50 -15.52 -7.66 -2.12
C SER A 50 -14.74 -7.15 -0.89
N GLU A 51 -15.45 -6.63 0.12
CA GLU A 51 -14.82 -6.21 1.38
C GLU A 51 -14.12 -7.39 2.07
N THR A 52 -14.73 -8.58 2.00
CA THR A 52 -14.15 -9.82 2.53
C THR A 52 -12.88 -10.20 1.77
N GLU A 53 -12.91 -10.19 0.44
CA GLU A 53 -11.73 -10.48 -0.38
C GLU A 53 -10.60 -9.47 -0.14
N THR A 54 -10.94 -8.18 -0.04
CA THR A 54 -9.97 -7.11 0.25
C THR A 54 -9.30 -7.33 1.61
N SER A 55 -10.07 -7.65 2.64
CA SER A 55 -9.55 -7.97 3.97
C SER A 55 -8.68 -9.24 3.96
N ASN A 56 -9.13 -10.30 3.29
CA ASN A 56 -8.41 -11.56 3.17
C ASN A 56 -7.08 -11.41 2.43
N LEU A 57 -7.05 -10.64 1.35
CA LEU A 57 -5.84 -10.33 0.61
C LEU A 57 -4.88 -9.51 1.48
N THR A 58 -5.38 -8.46 2.13
CA THR A 58 -4.57 -7.62 3.03
C THR A 58 -3.94 -8.44 4.15
N TYR A 59 -4.73 -9.28 4.80
CA TYR A 59 -4.24 -10.19 5.85
C TYR A 59 -3.18 -11.16 5.33
N SER A 60 -3.40 -11.73 4.15
CA SER A 60 -2.46 -12.68 3.54
C SER A 60 -1.15 -12.02 3.13
N MET A 61 -1.20 -10.81 2.57
CA MET A 61 -0.02 -10.02 2.24
C MET A 61 0.78 -9.64 3.49
N LEU A 62 0.10 -9.19 4.56
CA LEU A 62 0.71 -8.86 5.84
C LEU A 62 1.44 -10.06 6.47
N ASN A 63 0.84 -11.25 6.39
CA ASN A 63 1.37 -12.46 7.03
C ASN A 63 2.35 -13.25 6.14
N ALA A 64 2.59 -12.82 4.92
CA ALA A 64 3.61 -13.39 4.05
C ALA A 64 5.02 -12.86 4.33
N GLY A 65 5.17 -11.84 5.19
CA GLY A 65 6.46 -11.24 5.53
C GLY A 65 6.61 -10.94 7.02
N GLU A 66 7.75 -10.34 7.35
CA GLU A 66 8.07 -9.87 8.69
C GLU A 66 7.23 -8.64 9.08
N LYS A 67 7.04 -8.46 10.37
CA LYS A 67 6.29 -7.35 10.95
C LYS A 67 7.05 -6.73 12.11
N MET A 68 6.96 -5.42 12.23
CA MET A 68 7.41 -4.73 13.43
C MET A 68 6.35 -4.84 14.54
N THR A 69 6.81 -4.90 15.78
CA THR A 69 5.91 -4.94 16.94
C THR A 69 5.14 -3.63 17.05
N VAL A 70 3.84 -3.72 17.30
CA VAL A 70 3.01 -2.54 17.59
C VAL A 70 3.51 -1.85 18.85
N GLN A 71 3.70 -0.52 18.76
CA GLN A 71 4.17 0.29 19.88
C GLN A 71 3.32 1.56 20.02
N PRO A 72 3.10 2.04 21.26
CA PRO A 72 2.48 3.34 21.49
C PRO A 72 3.24 4.48 20.78
N ASN A 73 2.51 5.51 20.34
CA ASN A 73 3.05 6.67 19.61
C ASN A 73 3.74 6.34 18.28
N ARG A 74 3.61 5.12 17.77
CA ARG A 74 4.07 4.75 16.43
C ARG A 74 2.99 5.14 15.44
N VAL A 75 3.28 6.17 14.65
CA VAL A 75 2.30 6.82 13.77
C VAL A 75 2.85 6.99 12.37
N ASP A 76 1.96 6.97 11.39
CA ASP A 76 2.33 7.30 10.02
C ASP A 76 1.20 8.02 9.27
N LYS A 77 1.58 8.65 8.17
CA LYS A 77 0.68 9.20 7.16
C LYS A 77 0.98 8.56 5.81
N HIS A 78 -0.03 8.03 5.16
CA HIS A 78 0.13 7.49 3.81
C HIS A 78 -0.73 8.24 2.80
N SER A 79 -0.11 8.67 1.69
CA SER A 79 -0.82 9.29 0.57
C SER A 79 -1.12 8.24 -0.50
N THR A 80 -2.27 8.35 -1.15
CA THR A 80 -2.58 7.55 -2.35
C THR A 80 -1.79 7.98 -3.58
N GLY A 81 -1.00 9.05 -3.46
CA GLY A 81 -0.16 9.56 -4.52
C GLY A 81 -0.86 10.54 -5.46
N GLY A 82 -0.05 11.32 -6.13
CA GLY A 82 -0.46 12.30 -7.12
C GLY A 82 0.73 13.11 -7.58
N VAL A 83 0.61 13.80 -8.72
CA VAL A 83 1.68 14.64 -9.25
C VAL A 83 1.91 15.84 -8.33
N GLY A 84 3.13 16.01 -7.83
CA GLY A 84 3.50 17.11 -6.94
C GLY A 84 3.20 16.89 -5.45
N ASP A 85 2.76 15.69 -5.03
CA ASP A 85 2.66 15.36 -3.60
C ASP A 85 4.05 15.13 -3.00
N LYS A 86 4.37 15.85 -1.91
CA LYS A 86 5.65 15.79 -1.19
C LYS A 86 5.50 15.90 0.32
N MET A 87 4.27 15.80 0.85
CA MET A 87 4.00 16.01 2.27
C MET A 87 4.71 15.05 3.22
N SER A 88 4.94 13.80 2.80
CA SER A 88 5.62 12.79 3.65
C SER A 88 7.02 13.23 4.08
N ILE A 89 7.76 13.92 3.21
CA ILE A 89 9.13 14.39 3.47
C ILE A 89 9.14 15.44 4.59
N ILE A 90 8.13 16.30 4.63
CA ILE A 90 7.98 17.37 5.65
C ILE A 90 7.42 16.79 6.95
N LEU A 91 6.44 15.88 6.84
CA LEU A 91 5.72 15.35 8.00
C LEU A 91 6.56 14.42 8.86
N ALA A 92 7.41 13.57 8.26
CA ALA A 92 8.19 12.62 9.04
C ALA A 92 9.06 13.30 10.11
N PRO A 93 9.91 14.29 9.80
CA PRO A 93 10.69 14.99 10.80
C PRO A 93 9.81 15.86 11.73
N ALA A 94 8.72 16.44 11.27
CA ALA A 94 7.82 17.24 12.09
C ALA A 94 7.12 16.37 13.16
N LEU A 95 6.61 15.20 12.80
CA LEU A 95 6.03 14.24 13.74
C LEU A 95 7.07 13.75 14.74
N ARG A 96 8.31 13.52 14.31
CA ARG A 96 9.40 13.15 15.21
C ARG A 96 9.72 14.25 16.21
N ALA A 97 9.70 15.50 15.79
CA ALA A 97 9.97 16.65 16.66
C ALA A 97 8.95 16.79 17.81
N VAL A 98 7.71 16.30 17.62
CA VAL A 98 6.70 16.26 18.70
C VAL A 98 6.66 14.93 19.45
N GLY A 99 7.68 14.07 19.29
CA GLY A 99 7.87 12.86 20.09
C GLY A 99 7.30 11.58 19.49
N ALA A 100 6.73 11.60 18.28
CA ALA A 100 6.24 10.40 17.64
C ALA A 100 7.37 9.50 17.12
N THR A 101 7.10 8.20 17.02
CA THR A 101 7.91 7.25 16.24
C THR A 101 7.27 7.10 14.85
N VAL A 102 8.07 7.33 13.82
CA VAL A 102 7.60 7.46 12.43
C VAL A 102 8.29 6.44 11.51
N PRO A 103 7.82 5.18 11.44
CA PRO A 103 8.43 4.12 10.64
C PRO A 103 7.84 4.09 9.23
N MET A 104 8.07 5.12 8.44
CA MET A 104 7.39 5.33 7.17
C MET A 104 7.95 4.44 6.06
N LEU A 105 7.18 3.45 5.62
CA LEU A 105 7.43 2.73 4.37
C LEU A 105 6.72 3.44 3.22
N ALA A 106 7.47 3.76 2.19
CA ALA A 106 6.96 4.45 1.02
C ALA A 106 7.28 3.66 -0.27
N GLY A 107 6.48 3.91 -1.30
CA GLY A 107 6.68 3.31 -2.62
C GLY A 107 7.42 4.24 -3.59
N ARG A 108 7.87 3.64 -4.69
CA ARG A 108 8.21 4.35 -5.92
C ARG A 108 6.94 4.87 -6.61
N GLY A 109 7.10 5.83 -7.49
CA GLY A 109 6.01 6.29 -8.34
C GLY A 109 5.51 5.18 -9.25
N LEU A 110 4.21 5.25 -9.58
CA LEU A 110 3.57 4.41 -10.58
C LEU A 110 2.93 5.30 -11.64
N ALA A 111 2.87 4.79 -12.85
CA ALA A 111 2.27 5.47 -13.98
C ALA A 111 2.84 6.91 -14.15
N HIS A 112 1.99 7.92 -14.00
CA HIS A 112 2.35 9.33 -14.14
C HIS A 112 2.80 10.01 -12.83
N THR A 113 2.86 9.29 -11.70
CA THR A 113 3.19 9.88 -10.39
C THR A 113 4.65 9.69 -10.04
N GLY A 114 5.25 10.65 -9.33
CA GLY A 114 6.56 10.49 -8.69
C GLY A 114 6.40 9.98 -7.25
N GLY A 115 7.11 8.90 -6.89
CA GLY A 115 7.07 8.33 -5.55
C GLY A 115 7.88 9.12 -4.53
N THR A 116 7.58 8.92 -3.25
CA THR A 116 8.37 9.50 -2.16
C THR A 116 9.81 9.01 -2.18
N ILE A 117 10.02 7.74 -2.46
CA ILE A 117 11.35 7.14 -2.55
C ILE A 117 12.18 7.79 -3.68
N ASP A 118 11.57 7.99 -4.86
CA ASP A 118 12.25 8.60 -6.01
C ASP A 118 12.73 10.03 -5.69
N LYS A 119 11.91 10.78 -4.94
CA LYS A 119 12.27 12.13 -4.48
C LYS A 119 13.42 12.13 -3.47
N LEU A 120 13.42 11.19 -2.53
CA LEU A 120 14.47 11.07 -1.52
C LEU A 120 15.80 10.60 -2.13
N GLU A 121 15.77 9.71 -3.10
CA GLU A 121 16.96 9.24 -3.82
C GLU A 121 17.61 10.33 -4.68
N SER A 122 16.91 11.43 -4.98
CA SER A 122 17.52 12.61 -5.60
C SER A 122 18.42 13.41 -4.65
N ILE A 123 18.36 13.16 -3.34
CA ILE A 123 19.21 13.79 -2.33
C ILE A 123 20.51 12.96 -2.20
N PRO A 124 21.67 13.51 -2.53
CA PRO A 124 22.94 12.78 -2.46
C PRO A 124 23.17 12.19 -1.05
N GLY A 125 23.42 10.89 -0.99
CA GLY A 125 23.72 10.17 0.25
C GLY A 125 22.50 9.75 1.07
N PHE A 126 21.28 10.05 0.66
CA PHE A 126 20.08 9.59 1.37
C PHE A 126 19.86 8.08 1.13
N ASN A 127 19.86 7.29 2.20
CA ASN A 127 19.63 5.85 2.13
C ASN A 127 18.14 5.51 2.30
N THR A 128 17.49 5.05 1.23
CA THR A 128 16.10 4.55 1.24
C THR A 128 16.00 3.05 1.43
N GLY A 129 17.11 2.34 1.50
CA GLY A 129 17.18 0.88 1.54
C GLY A 129 17.58 0.35 2.92
N LEU A 130 16.89 0.76 3.97
CA LEU A 130 17.19 0.30 5.32
C LEU A 130 16.87 -1.19 5.47
N THR A 131 17.71 -1.91 6.21
CA THR A 131 17.44 -3.27 6.68
C THR A 131 16.37 -3.27 7.76
N LEU A 132 15.75 -4.41 8.01
CA LEU A 132 14.75 -4.55 9.08
C LEU A 132 15.33 -4.22 10.46
N GLU A 133 16.59 -4.55 10.71
CA GLU A 133 17.30 -4.22 11.96
C GLU A 133 17.51 -2.72 12.12
N GLU A 134 17.96 -2.04 11.06
CA GLU A 134 18.08 -0.58 11.05
C GLU A 134 16.74 0.10 11.28
N MET A 135 15.65 -0.41 10.67
CA MET A 135 14.29 0.10 10.86
C MET A 135 13.81 -0.07 12.30
N LYS A 136 14.09 -1.22 12.95
CA LYS A 136 13.71 -1.49 14.34
C LYS A 136 14.41 -0.56 15.32
N ASN A 137 15.62 -0.14 15.02
CA ASN A 137 16.47 0.71 15.86
C ASN A 137 16.33 2.21 15.57
N ASN A 138 15.63 2.60 14.49
CA ASN A 138 15.46 3.99 14.08
C ASN A 138 14.05 4.50 14.40
N PRO A 139 13.90 5.52 15.26
CA PRO A 139 12.59 6.04 15.61
C PRO A 139 11.94 6.92 14.52
N CYS A 140 12.69 7.29 13.47
CA CYS A 140 12.15 8.07 12.37
C CYS A 140 12.91 7.78 11.08
N PHE A 141 12.22 7.18 10.12
CA PHE A 141 12.79 6.90 8.80
C PHE A 141 11.72 6.95 7.71
N ILE A 142 12.16 7.15 6.48
CA ILE A 142 11.40 6.87 5.27
C ILE A 142 12.23 5.88 4.45
N SER A 143 11.70 4.67 4.24
CA SER A 143 12.38 3.60 3.52
C SER A 143 11.45 2.93 2.51
N ARG A 144 12.05 2.29 1.52
CA ARG A 144 11.32 1.36 0.65
C ARG A 144 11.03 0.06 1.39
N GLN A 145 10.05 -0.68 0.89
CA GLN A 145 9.82 -2.05 1.33
C GLN A 145 11.04 -2.93 1.03
N THR A 146 11.28 -3.90 1.91
CA THR A 146 12.37 -4.87 1.77
C THR A 146 11.84 -6.21 1.24
N GLU A 147 12.72 -7.18 1.05
CA GLU A 147 12.31 -8.54 0.72
C GLU A 147 11.61 -9.23 1.90
N ASP A 148 11.89 -8.78 3.12
CA ASP A 148 11.31 -9.33 4.35
C ASP A 148 9.95 -8.70 4.67
N ILE A 149 9.76 -7.39 4.40
CA ILE A 149 8.52 -6.66 4.73
C ILE A 149 7.64 -6.56 3.50
N ALA A 150 6.43 -7.14 3.58
CA ALA A 150 5.42 -7.13 2.52
C ALA A 150 5.95 -7.66 1.16
N PRO A 151 6.62 -8.82 1.08
CA PRO A 151 7.19 -9.36 -0.14
C PRO A 151 6.14 -9.57 -1.24
N ALA A 152 4.95 -10.04 -0.88
CA ALA A 152 3.85 -10.23 -1.83
C ALA A 152 3.41 -8.91 -2.48
N ASP A 153 3.36 -7.81 -1.71
CA ASP A 153 3.04 -6.49 -2.26
C ASP A 153 4.08 -6.04 -3.29
N ARG A 154 5.36 -6.21 -3.01
CA ARG A 154 6.44 -5.82 -3.91
C ARG A 154 6.28 -6.46 -5.31
N ILE A 155 5.94 -7.74 -5.36
CA ILE A 155 5.76 -8.47 -6.61
C ILE A 155 4.46 -8.07 -7.30
N LEU A 156 3.34 -8.10 -6.59
CA LEU A 156 2.04 -7.73 -7.15
C LEU A 156 2.03 -6.29 -7.65
N TYR A 157 2.63 -5.35 -6.90
CA TYR A 157 2.71 -3.95 -7.27
C TYR A 157 3.48 -3.75 -8.58
N SER A 158 4.61 -4.44 -8.76
CA SER A 158 5.40 -4.39 -10.00
C SER A 158 4.65 -4.93 -11.23
N ILE A 159 3.74 -5.89 -11.02
CA ILE A 159 2.92 -6.44 -12.10
C ILE A 159 1.74 -5.50 -12.42
N ARG A 160 1.14 -4.88 -11.41
CA ARG A 160 0.02 -3.93 -11.58
C ARG A 160 0.40 -2.76 -12.48
N ASP A 161 1.63 -2.27 -12.38
CA ASP A 161 2.12 -1.15 -13.19
C ASP A 161 2.06 -1.47 -14.70
N ILE A 162 2.51 -2.66 -15.07
CA ILE A 162 2.59 -3.09 -16.48
C ILE A 162 1.31 -3.72 -17.01
N THR A 163 0.34 -4.05 -16.14
CA THR A 163 -0.93 -4.69 -16.53
C THR A 163 -2.14 -3.75 -16.50
N GLY A 164 -1.95 -2.45 -16.17
CA GLY A 164 -3.04 -1.48 -16.12
C GLY A 164 -4.04 -1.75 -14.98
N THR A 165 -3.64 -2.43 -13.90
CA THR A 165 -4.50 -2.81 -12.77
C THR A 165 -4.26 -1.98 -11.51
N VAL A 166 -3.62 -0.81 -11.66
CA VAL A 166 -3.33 0.10 -10.54
C VAL A 166 -4.59 0.66 -9.87
N PRO A 167 -5.63 1.14 -10.59
CA PRO A 167 -6.71 1.91 -9.98
C PRO A 167 -7.79 1.07 -9.26
N GLN A 168 -7.66 -0.25 -9.17
CA GLN A 168 -8.65 -1.08 -8.49
C GLN A 168 -8.60 -0.88 -6.96
N ILE A 169 -9.73 -0.47 -6.35
CA ILE A 169 -9.85 -0.03 -4.94
C ILE A 169 -9.36 -1.10 -3.97
N GLY A 170 -9.81 -2.34 -4.08
CA GLY A 170 -9.40 -3.43 -3.17
C GLY A 170 -7.92 -3.74 -3.26
N LEU A 171 -7.32 -3.69 -4.47
CA LEU A 171 -5.88 -3.89 -4.67
C LEU A 171 -5.06 -2.70 -4.11
N ILE A 172 -5.56 -1.47 -4.22
CA ILE A 172 -4.93 -0.30 -3.58
C ILE A 172 -4.99 -0.45 -2.07
N THR A 173 -6.16 -0.78 -1.53
CA THR A 173 -6.38 -0.99 -0.11
C THR A 173 -5.44 -2.05 0.45
N ALA A 174 -5.40 -3.24 -0.15
CA ALA A 174 -4.55 -4.33 0.30
C ALA A 174 -3.06 -3.96 0.27
N SER A 175 -2.61 -3.33 -0.80
CA SER A 175 -1.23 -2.87 -0.96
C SER A 175 -0.82 -1.86 0.11
N ILE A 176 -1.64 -0.85 0.38
CA ILE A 176 -1.32 0.20 1.35
C ILE A 176 -1.41 -0.35 2.78
N ILE A 177 -2.54 -0.96 3.14
CA ILE A 177 -2.84 -1.33 4.51
C ILE A 177 -1.95 -2.48 4.99
N SER A 178 -1.59 -3.45 4.14
CA SER A 178 -0.66 -4.51 4.54
C SER A 178 0.71 -3.95 4.95
N LYS A 179 1.25 -2.99 4.22
CA LYS A 179 2.52 -2.31 4.58
C LYS A 179 2.40 -1.53 5.87
N LYS A 180 1.32 -0.76 6.04
CA LYS A 180 1.08 0.06 7.22
C LYS A 180 0.89 -0.80 8.49
N ALA A 181 0.22 -1.93 8.36
CA ALA A 181 0.12 -2.90 9.45
C ALA A 181 1.48 -3.55 9.77
N ALA A 182 2.31 -3.82 8.75
CA ALA A 182 3.66 -4.38 8.96
C ALA A 182 4.62 -3.40 9.68
N GLU A 183 4.37 -2.11 9.62
CA GLU A 183 5.10 -1.08 10.37
C GLU A 183 4.84 -1.09 11.88
N GLY A 184 3.84 -1.84 12.34
CA GLY A 184 3.46 -1.90 13.76
C GLY A 184 2.87 -0.59 14.29
N LEU A 185 2.04 0.07 13.50
CA LEU A 185 1.44 1.36 13.82
C LEU A 185 0.35 1.26 14.89
N GLU A 186 0.29 2.27 15.77
CA GLU A 186 -0.88 2.57 16.59
C GLU A 186 -1.91 3.35 15.78
N LYS A 187 -1.47 4.38 15.05
CA LYS A 187 -2.34 5.31 14.33
C LYS A 187 -1.85 5.55 12.90
N LEU A 188 -2.81 5.66 12.00
CA LEU A 188 -2.56 5.95 10.59
C LEU A 188 -3.50 7.03 10.09
N VAL A 189 -2.94 8.05 9.43
CA VAL A 189 -3.72 9.03 8.66
C VAL A 189 -3.55 8.72 7.18
N LEU A 190 -4.65 8.50 6.49
CA LEU A 190 -4.69 8.30 5.04
C LEU A 190 -5.03 9.62 4.35
N ASP A 191 -4.15 10.03 3.45
CA ASP A 191 -4.32 11.21 2.62
C ASP A 191 -4.76 10.75 1.22
N VAL A 192 -6.08 10.67 1.03
CA VAL A 192 -6.68 10.18 -0.21
C VAL A 192 -6.76 11.35 -1.20
N LYS A 193 -5.89 11.30 -2.20
CA LYS A 193 -5.82 12.33 -3.24
C LYS A 193 -6.96 12.18 -4.23
N CYS A 194 -7.62 13.31 -4.55
CA CYS A 194 -8.73 13.40 -5.49
C CYS A 194 -8.47 14.53 -6.48
N GLY A 195 -8.65 14.27 -7.77
CA GLY A 195 -8.49 15.28 -8.83
C GLY A 195 -7.70 14.78 -10.04
N ASN A 196 -7.40 15.69 -10.96
CA ASN A 196 -6.80 15.37 -12.25
C ASN A 196 -5.41 14.75 -12.15
N ALA A 197 -4.64 15.11 -11.13
CA ALA A 197 -3.30 14.60 -10.90
C ALA A 197 -3.26 13.37 -9.95
N ALA A 198 -4.42 12.86 -9.51
CA ALA A 198 -4.56 11.69 -8.65
C ALA A 198 -5.08 10.47 -9.41
N PHE A 199 -5.05 9.28 -8.77
CA PHE A 199 -5.72 8.08 -9.29
C PHE A 199 -7.24 8.16 -9.17
N MET A 200 -7.75 8.70 -8.05
CA MET A 200 -9.18 8.92 -7.85
C MET A 200 -9.57 10.27 -8.49
N LYS A 201 -10.39 10.19 -9.55
CA LYS A 201 -10.79 11.37 -10.31
C LYS A 201 -12.02 12.06 -9.72
N THR A 202 -12.84 11.32 -9.00
CA THR A 202 -14.09 11.81 -8.40
C THR A 202 -14.05 11.71 -6.87
N HIS A 203 -14.82 12.57 -6.19
CA HIS A 203 -15.01 12.49 -4.75
C HIS A 203 -15.68 11.18 -4.32
N GLU A 204 -16.52 10.59 -5.18
CA GLU A 204 -17.19 9.33 -4.92
C GLU A 204 -16.17 8.17 -4.86
N ASP A 205 -15.29 8.06 -5.84
CA ASP A 205 -14.22 7.05 -5.88
C ASP A 205 -13.25 7.24 -4.73
N ALA A 206 -12.85 8.49 -4.45
CA ALA A 206 -11.98 8.81 -3.32
C ALA A 206 -12.61 8.41 -1.98
N ARG A 207 -13.90 8.63 -1.82
CA ARG A 207 -14.66 8.23 -0.61
C ARG A 207 -14.79 6.71 -0.50
N ALA A 208 -15.03 6.00 -1.60
CA ALA A 208 -15.07 4.55 -1.63
C ALA A 208 -13.72 3.94 -1.21
N LEU A 209 -12.62 4.46 -1.77
CA LEU A 209 -11.27 4.04 -1.39
C LEU A 209 -10.96 4.35 0.08
N ALA A 210 -11.30 5.56 0.57
CA ALA A 210 -11.10 5.95 1.96
C ALA A 210 -11.83 5.00 2.92
N ARG A 211 -13.09 4.68 2.64
CA ARG A 211 -13.90 3.74 3.45
C ARG A 211 -13.29 2.35 3.48
N SER A 212 -12.89 1.83 2.33
CA SER A 212 -12.24 0.52 2.21
C SER A 212 -10.95 0.45 3.05
N MET A 213 -10.08 1.45 2.93
CA MET A 213 -8.82 1.49 3.69
C MET A 213 -9.03 1.66 5.19
N VAL A 214 -9.96 2.52 5.61
CA VAL A 214 -10.27 2.73 7.04
C VAL A 214 -10.85 1.46 7.66
N ALA A 215 -11.84 0.83 7.01
CA ALA A 215 -12.44 -0.41 7.50
C ALA A 215 -11.41 -1.54 7.62
N THR A 216 -10.62 -1.74 6.56
CA THR A 216 -9.58 -2.79 6.55
C THR A 216 -8.49 -2.51 7.60
N GLY A 217 -8.03 -1.27 7.74
CA GLY A 217 -6.99 -0.93 8.71
C GLY A 217 -7.46 -1.05 10.16
N ASN A 218 -8.70 -0.63 10.46
CA ASN A 218 -9.29 -0.80 11.78
C ASN A 218 -9.49 -2.28 12.14
N SER A 219 -9.85 -3.13 11.17
CA SER A 219 -9.99 -4.58 11.40
C SER A 219 -8.66 -5.27 11.76
N LEU A 220 -7.53 -4.65 11.45
CA LEU A 220 -6.18 -5.10 11.81
C LEU A 220 -5.67 -4.49 13.13
N GLY A 221 -6.50 -3.72 13.85
CA GLY A 221 -6.18 -3.16 15.16
C GLY A 221 -5.51 -1.78 15.14
N MET A 222 -5.33 -1.16 13.99
CA MET A 222 -4.84 0.22 13.88
C MET A 222 -5.99 1.23 14.10
N GLN A 223 -5.68 2.41 14.60
CA GLN A 223 -6.60 3.55 14.58
C GLN A 223 -6.41 4.31 13.26
N VAL A 224 -7.30 4.10 12.31
CA VAL A 224 -7.17 4.67 10.96
C VAL A 224 -8.17 5.79 10.73
N THR A 225 -7.67 6.93 10.26
CA THR A 225 -8.47 8.07 9.81
C THR A 225 -8.09 8.40 8.37
N ALA A 226 -9.06 8.80 7.56
CA ALA A 226 -8.82 9.26 6.19
C ALA A 226 -9.32 10.69 5.99
N GLN A 227 -8.56 11.46 5.22
CA GLN A 227 -8.99 12.74 4.67
C GLN A 227 -8.90 12.69 3.15
N ILE A 228 -9.85 13.31 2.48
CA ILE A 228 -9.81 13.49 1.01
C ILE A 228 -9.25 14.87 0.77
N THR A 229 -8.21 14.94 -0.05
CA THR A 229 -7.52 16.20 -0.37
C THR A 229 -7.46 16.40 -1.88
N GLU A 230 -7.55 17.66 -2.29
CA GLU A 230 -7.43 18.04 -3.69
C GLU A 230 -6.03 17.72 -4.25
N MET A 231 -5.98 17.24 -5.49
CA MET A 231 -4.75 17.00 -6.24
C MET A 231 -4.89 17.47 -7.70
N ASP A 232 -5.50 18.62 -7.91
CA ASP A 232 -5.52 19.30 -9.21
C ASP A 232 -4.29 20.19 -9.39
N ASN A 233 -3.72 20.63 -8.27
CA ASN A 233 -2.52 21.44 -8.23
C ASN A 233 -1.40 20.77 -7.41
N PRO A 234 -0.13 20.94 -7.78
CA PRO A 234 1.01 20.49 -6.98
C PRO A 234 1.05 21.20 -5.63
N ILE A 235 1.50 20.49 -4.60
CA ILE A 235 1.67 21.07 -3.26
C ILE A 235 2.89 21.98 -3.24
N GLY A 236 2.69 23.26 -2.89
CA GLY A 236 3.73 24.29 -2.85
C GLY A 236 3.95 24.99 -4.19
N ASN A 237 4.88 25.93 -4.23
CA ASN A 237 5.07 26.85 -5.35
C ASN A 237 6.18 26.43 -6.34
N MET A 238 6.90 25.34 -6.05
CA MET A 238 7.98 24.80 -6.90
C MET A 238 7.84 23.27 -7.03
N PHE A 239 8.14 22.78 -8.20
CA PHE A 239 8.04 21.34 -8.56
C PHE A 239 9.38 20.84 -9.09
#